data_cf1faaab1181b0efaf7b02844126bf10
#
_entry.id   cf1faaab1181b0efaf7b02844126bf10
#
_cell.length_a   1.000
_cell.length_b   1.000
_cell.length_c   1.000
_cell.angle_alpha   90.00
_cell.angle_beta   90.00
_cell.angle_gamma   90.00
#
_symmetry.space_group_name_H-M   'P 1'
#
loop_
_entity.id
_entity.type
_entity.pdbx_description
1 polymer ?
#
loop_
_entity_poly.entity_id
_entity_poly.type
_entity_poly.pdbx_seq_one_letter_code
_entity_poly.pdbx_strand_id
1 'polypeptide(L)'
;MYVYDVEYYCGNKPADVVFLLDTSNSIWGPDFTRQLAFVNNVISMFKIASNVTRVGITTFSSQVHREFYLNSYFSKDSMRSRVSSIRQTHGYHTNTGLAIWHMRHRMFSPRRGSRPDVAKIGIVLTDGQSSSIGKTLMEAKRTKRKKITMFAIGIGSNINERELQGIASSPSSEYVFKVDGYSALDAIKNSLAVRTCRGDNRR
;
A
#
# COMPACT_ATOMS: atom_id res chain seq x y z
N MET A 1 -25.31 -23.46 -3.12
CA MET A 1 -24.76 -22.10 -3.23
C MET A 1 -23.73 -21.95 -2.11
N TYR A 2 -22.46 -22.25 -2.42
CA TYR A 2 -21.38 -22.18 -1.41
C TYR A 2 -21.05 -20.72 -1.19
N VAL A 3 -21.35 -20.22 0.01
CA VAL A 3 -20.83 -18.95 0.51
C VAL A 3 -19.34 -19.18 0.73
N TYR A 4 -18.51 -18.72 -0.18
CA TYR A 4 -17.06 -18.69 0.05
C TYR A 4 -16.80 -17.63 1.10
N ASP A 5 -16.51 -18.08 2.29
CA ASP A 5 -16.10 -17.27 3.41
C ASP A 5 -14.87 -16.45 3.02
N VAL A 6 -14.96 -15.12 3.09
CA VAL A 6 -13.94 -14.15 2.72
C VAL A 6 -12.64 -14.32 3.54
N GLU A 7 -12.66 -15.19 4.55
CA GLU A 7 -11.52 -15.45 5.45
C GLU A 7 -10.35 -16.24 4.81
N TYR A 8 -10.48 -16.77 3.58
CA TYR A 8 -9.52 -17.73 3.03
C TYR A 8 -8.43 -17.18 2.09
N TYR A 9 -8.41 -15.91 1.73
CA TYR A 9 -7.48 -15.41 0.72
C TYR A 9 -6.00 -15.41 1.13
N CYS A 10 -5.68 -15.20 2.42
CA CYS A 10 -4.30 -15.20 2.93
C CYS A 10 -3.93 -16.44 3.72
N GLY A 11 -4.86 -17.28 4.10
CA GLY A 11 -4.62 -18.32 5.10
C GLY A 11 -4.07 -17.71 6.40
N ASN A 12 -3.31 -18.48 7.16
CA ASN A 12 -2.66 -18.01 8.39
C ASN A 12 -1.22 -17.53 8.19
N LYS A 13 -0.78 -17.24 6.94
CA LYS A 13 0.58 -16.75 6.69
C LYS A 13 0.73 -15.33 7.23
N PRO A 14 1.69 -15.08 8.13
CA PRO A 14 1.89 -13.76 8.68
C PRO A 14 2.52 -12.81 7.66
N ALA A 15 2.06 -11.55 7.64
CA ALA A 15 2.62 -10.50 6.80
C ALA A 15 2.57 -9.13 7.49
N ASP A 16 3.54 -8.28 7.19
CA ASP A 16 3.55 -6.87 7.54
C ASP A 16 3.30 -6.06 6.26
N VAL A 17 2.17 -5.37 6.19
CA VAL A 17 1.70 -4.62 5.00
C VAL A 17 1.68 -3.14 5.30
N VAL A 18 2.28 -2.32 4.44
CA VAL A 18 2.24 -0.85 4.56
C VAL A 18 1.68 -0.25 3.28
N PHE A 19 0.61 0.54 3.43
CA PHE A 19 0.07 1.36 2.36
C PHE A 19 0.71 2.73 2.36
N LEU A 20 1.08 3.21 1.18
CA LEU A 20 1.51 4.57 0.89
C LEU A 20 0.44 5.22 0.00
N LEU A 21 -0.28 6.19 0.55
CA LEU A 21 -1.43 6.82 -0.09
C LEU A 21 -1.08 8.24 -0.51
N ASP A 22 -1.14 8.50 -1.79
CA ASP A 22 -1.02 9.85 -2.33
C ASP A 22 -2.18 10.72 -1.85
N THR A 23 -1.86 11.94 -1.40
CA THR A 23 -2.82 12.94 -0.93
C THR A 23 -2.54 14.30 -1.56
N SER A 24 -1.86 14.32 -2.72
CA SER A 24 -1.53 15.54 -3.45
C SER A 24 -2.78 16.29 -3.94
N ASN A 25 -2.60 17.54 -4.33
CA ASN A 25 -3.70 18.42 -4.77
C ASN A 25 -4.40 17.97 -6.06
N SER A 26 -3.80 17.06 -6.84
CA SER A 26 -4.43 16.45 -8.01
C SER A 26 -5.65 15.61 -7.64
N ILE A 27 -5.67 15.09 -6.41
CA ILE A 27 -6.74 14.19 -5.96
C ILE A 27 -7.92 15.00 -5.44
N TRP A 28 -9.07 14.87 -6.09
CA TRP A 28 -10.31 15.46 -5.64
C TRP A 28 -10.81 14.76 -4.36
N GLY A 29 -11.42 15.54 -3.42
CA GLY A 29 -11.81 15.02 -2.11
C GLY A 29 -12.65 13.73 -2.14
N PRO A 30 -13.72 13.64 -2.97
CA PRO A 30 -14.46 12.39 -3.14
C PRO A 30 -13.61 11.22 -3.64
N ASP A 31 -12.60 11.45 -4.46
CA ASP A 31 -11.68 10.41 -4.94
C ASP A 31 -10.74 9.96 -3.83
N PHE A 32 -10.30 10.85 -2.96
CA PHE A 32 -9.59 10.47 -1.75
C PHE A 32 -10.45 9.58 -0.85
N THR A 33 -11.74 9.88 -0.70
CA THR A 33 -12.69 9.02 0.03
C THR A 33 -12.80 7.63 -0.62
N ARG A 34 -12.85 7.54 -1.95
CA ARG A 34 -12.85 6.26 -2.68
C ARG A 34 -11.55 5.49 -2.46
N GLN A 35 -10.41 6.18 -2.42
CA GLN A 35 -9.12 5.57 -2.09
C GLN A 35 -9.14 4.92 -0.69
N LEU A 36 -9.66 5.63 0.32
CA LEU A 36 -9.79 5.08 1.68
C LEU A 36 -10.78 3.90 1.74
N ALA A 37 -11.89 3.97 1.01
CA ALA A 37 -12.85 2.88 0.91
C ALA A 37 -12.21 1.64 0.28
N PHE A 38 -11.43 1.80 -0.80
CA PHE A 38 -10.64 0.72 -1.41
C PHE A 38 -9.67 0.08 -0.41
N VAL A 39 -8.90 0.88 0.31
CA VAL A 39 -7.97 0.38 1.33
C VAL A 39 -8.72 -0.41 2.41
N ASN A 40 -9.87 0.08 2.89
CA ASN A 40 -10.72 -0.63 3.82
C ASN A 40 -11.26 -1.96 3.27
N ASN A 41 -11.60 -2.00 1.98
CA ASN A 41 -12.05 -3.23 1.31
C ASN A 41 -10.92 -4.26 1.22
N VAL A 42 -9.70 -3.83 0.89
CA VAL A 42 -8.53 -4.72 0.88
C VAL A 42 -8.20 -5.22 2.29
N ILE A 43 -8.21 -4.35 3.31
CA ILE A 43 -7.99 -4.73 4.72
C ILE A 43 -9.04 -5.74 5.19
N SER A 44 -10.30 -5.60 4.75
CA SER A 44 -11.38 -6.53 5.13
C SER A 44 -11.11 -7.98 4.72
N MET A 45 -10.28 -8.16 3.69
CA MET A 45 -9.89 -9.47 3.15
C MET A 45 -8.71 -10.10 3.89
N PHE A 46 -8.05 -9.37 4.79
CA PHE A 46 -6.97 -9.87 5.62
C PHE A 46 -7.48 -10.34 6.99
N LYS A 47 -6.82 -11.35 7.54
CA LYS A 47 -6.96 -11.70 8.95
C LYS A 47 -6.06 -10.78 9.78
N ILE A 48 -6.65 -9.73 10.34
CA ILE A 48 -5.92 -8.74 11.15
C ILE A 48 -5.74 -9.29 12.56
N ALA A 49 -4.50 -9.49 12.97
CA ALA A 49 -4.13 -9.91 14.32
C ALA A 49 -2.64 -9.64 14.58
N SER A 50 -2.25 -9.63 15.86
CA SER A 50 -0.85 -9.40 16.25
C SER A 50 0.14 -10.42 15.70
N ASN A 51 -0.31 -11.64 15.43
CA ASN A 51 0.51 -12.77 14.94
C ASN A 51 0.24 -13.13 13.46
N VAL A 52 -0.77 -12.54 12.80
CA VAL A 52 -1.09 -12.82 11.39
C VAL A 52 -0.75 -11.61 10.53
N THR A 53 -1.71 -10.82 10.08
CA THR A 53 -1.43 -9.64 9.25
C THR A 53 -1.44 -8.38 10.10
N ARG A 54 -0.36 -7.61 10.02
CA ARG A 54 -0.26 -6.26 10.57
C ARG A 54 -0.27 -5.26 9.42
N VAL A 55 -1.01 -4.18 9.61
CA VAL A 55 -1.10 -3.11 8.59
C VAL A 55 -0.66 -1.79 9.18
N GLY A 56 0.09 -1.02 8.40
CA GLY A 56 0.43 0.37 8.67
C GLY A 56 0.06 1.24 7.49
N ILE A 57 -0.23 2.51 7.73
CA ILE A 57 -0.56 3.48 6.67
C ILE A 57 0.27 4.75 6.83
N THR A 58 0.75 5.23 5.70
CA THR A 58 1.41 6.52 5.51
C THR A 58 0.74 7.24 4.37
N THR A 59 0.38 8.50 4.55
CA THR A 59 -0.04 9.39 3.46
C THR A 59 1.13 10.27 3.03
N PHE A 60 1.12 10.71 1.78
CA PHE A 60 2.18 11.57 1.26
C PHE A 60 1.69 12.54 0.19
N SER A 61 2.36 13.69 0.16
CA SER A 61 2.26 14.71 -0.87
C SER A 61 3.60 15.47 -0.90
N SER A 62 3.62 16.77 -0.60
CA SER A 62 4.87 17.51 -0.35
C SER A 62 5.61 17.03 0.89
N GLN A 63 4.87 16.48 1.86
CA GLN A 63 5.39 15.87 3.08
C GLN A 63 4.87 14.45 3.25
N VAL A 64 5.43 13.72 4.20
CA VAL A 64 5.05 12.35 4.53
C VAL A 64 4.44 12.35 5.94
N HIS A 65 3.20 11.87 6.02
CA HIS A 65 2.46 11.77 7.27
C HIS A 65 2.21 10.32 7.63
N ARG A 66 2.68 9.92 8.82
CA ARG A 66 2.37 8.62 9.38
C ARG A 66 0.94 8.64 9.94
N GLU A 67 0.07 7.81 9.43
CA GLU A 67 -1.28 7.64 9.96
C GLU A 67 -1.30 6.69 11.16
N PHE A 68 -0.72 5.49 10.99
CA PHE A 68 -0.49 4.54 12.07
C PHE A 68 0.56 3.49 11.70
N TYR A 69 1.18 2.89 12.71
CA TYR A 69 2.21 1.86 12.58
C TYR A 69 1.64 0.45 12.57
N LEU A 70 2.48 -0.55 12.27
CA LEU A 70 2.15 -1.97 12.25
C LEU A 70 1.69 -2.53 13.60
N ASN A 71 2.02 -1.88 14.70
CA ASN A 71 1.62 -2.27 16.06
C ASN A 71 0.51 -1.39 16.66
N SER A 72 -0.19 -0.60 15.85
CA SER A 72 -1.20 0.32 16.35
C SER A 72 -2.58 -0.33 16.52
N TYR A 73 -2.95 -1.23 15.61
CA TYR A 73 -4.28 -1.84 15.58
C TYR A 73 -4.18 -3.33 15.27
N PHE A 74 -4.85 -4.15 16.10
CA PHE A 74 -4.94 -5.61 15.92
C PHE A 74 -6.38 -6.10 15.80
N SER A 75 -7.36 -5.18 15.77
CA SER A 75 -8.75 -5.41 15.45
C SER A 75 -9.08 -4.82 14.10
N LYS A 76 -9.77 -5.59 13.25
CA LYS A 76 -10.19 -5.16 11.91
C LYS A 76 -11.08 -3.93 11.97
N ASP A 77 -12.04 -3.90 12.92
CA ASP A 77 -13.00 -2.80 13.03
C ASP A 77 -12.33 -1.50 13.49
N SER A 78 -11.48 -1.55 14.51
CA SER A 78 -10.72 -0.38 14.97
C SER A 78 -9.81 0.17 13.88
N MET A 79 -9.16 -0.71 13.11
CA MET A 79 -8.31 -0.33 11.99
C MET A 79 -9.11 0.35 10.88
N ARG A 80 -10.22 -0.24 10.46
CA ARG A 80 -11.09 0.31 9.40
C ARG A 80 -11.70 1.65 9.78
N SER A 81 -12.13 1.77 11.04
CA SER A 81 -12.61 3.05 11.58
C SER A 81 -11.51 4.13 11.49
N ARG A 82 -10.27 3.80 11.88
CA ARG A 82 -9.14 4.72 11.77
C ARG A 82 -8.83 5.08 10.32
N VAL A 83 -8.88 4.12 9.38
CA VAL A 83 -8.68 4.40 7.94
C VAL A 83 -9.72 5.39 7.44
N SER A 84 -11.00 5.18 7.77
CA SER A 84 -12.08 6.09 7.34
C SER A 84 -11.96 7.50 7.92
N SER A 85 -11.22 7.69 9.00
CA SER A 85 -10.98 8.99 9.63
C SER A 85 -9.75 9.73 9.13
N ILE A 86 -8.97 9.14 8.21
CA ILE A 86 -7.80 9.79 7.62
C ILE A 86 -8.26 11.01 6.80
N ARG A 87 -7.57 12.12 7.00
CA ARG A 87 -7.86 13.36 6.28
C ARG A 87 -6.85 13.58 5.17
N GLN A 88 -7.31 14.13 4.05
CA GLN A 88 -6.42 14.56 2.97
C GLN A 88 -5.57 15.75 3.46
N THR A 89 -4.25 15.62 3.31
CA THR A 89 -3.32 16.64 3.81
C THR A 89 -2.94 17.67 2.77
N HIS A 90 -3.28 17.40 1.50
CA HIS A 90 -2.95 18.22 0.34
C HIS A 90 -1.44 18.48 0.17
N GLY A 91 -1.06 19.10 -0.93
CA GLY A 91 0.31 19.47 -1.25
C GLY A 91 0.56 19.54 -2.75
N TYR A 92 1.48 20.42 -3.16
CA TYR A 92 1.78 20.67 -4.57
C TYR A 92 2.78 19.67 -5.17
N HIS A 93 3.41 18.85 -4.35
CA HIS A 93 4.40 17.85 -4.77
C HIS A 93 3.93 16.46 -4.46
N THR A 94 4.37 15.51 -5.28
CA THR A 94 4.14 14.07 -5.10
C THR A 94 5.49 13.42 -4.77
N ASN A 95 5.90 13.49 -3.50
CA ASN A 95 7.20 13.01 -3.02
C ASN A 95 7.20 11.50 -2.74
N THR A 96 6.85 10.69 -3.74
CA THR A 96 6.78 9.22 -3.67
C THR A 96 8.07 8.58 -3.18
N GLY A 97 9.23 9.08 -3.64
CA GLY A 97 10.53 8.57 -3.19
C GLY A 97 10.75 8.76 -1.69
N LEU A 98 10.32 9.90 -1.12
CA LEU A 98 10.40 10.15 0.32
C LEU A 98 9.45 9.22 1.09
N ALA A 99 8.25 8.96 0.57
CA ALA A 99 7.30 8.03 1.17
C ALA A 99 7.86 6.60 1.21
N ILE A 100 8.48 6.13 0.12
CA ILE A 100 9.13 4.81 0.05
C ILE A 100 10.32 4.74 1.03
N TRP A 101 11.13 5.79 1.12
CA TRP A 101 12.21 5.88 2.10
C TRP A 101 11.68 5.80 3.54
N HIS A 102 10.62 6.58 3.85
CA HIS A 102 9.97 6.58 5.16
C HIS A 102 9.41 5.21 5.51
N MET A 103 8.73 4.56 4.58
CA MET A 103 8.23 3.20 4.75
C MET A 103 9.35 2.24 5.13
N ARG A 104 10.45 2.21 4.37
CA ARG A 104 11.57 1.30 4.60
C ARG A 104 12.25 1.55 5.95
N HIS A 105 12.45 2.81 6.34
CA HIS A 105 13.23 3.16 7.52
C HIS A 105 12.41 3.32 8.81
N ARG A 106 11.16 3.72 8.67
CA ARG A 106 10.30 4.04 9.81
C ARG A 106 9.21 3.02 10.03
N MET A 107 8.43 2.70 8.98
CA MET A 107 7.29 1.81 9.11
C MET A 107 7.75 0.36 9.34
N PHE A 108 8.74 -0.10 8.59
CA PHE A 108 9.32 -1.45 8.76
C PHE A 108 10.44 -1.52 9.81
N SER A 109 10.39 -0.69 10.84
CA SER A 109 11.32 -0.82 11.97
C SER A 109 10.73 -1.75 13.06
N PRO A 110 11.56 -2.53 13.77
CA PRO A 110 11.09 -3.41 14.86
C PRO A 110 10.34 -2.65 15.96
N ARG A 111 10.79 -1.44 16.31
CA ARG A 111 10.14 -0.58 17.32
C ARG A 111 8.72 -0.15 16.91
N ARG A 112 8.35 -0.30 15.63
CA ARG A 112 7.04 0.06 15.07
C ARG A 112 6.21 -1.16 14.66
N GLY A 113 6.61 -2.33 15.15
CA GLY A 113 5.85 -3.57 14.99
C GLY A 113 6.25 -4.41 13.79
N SER A 114 7.28 -4.05 13.04
CA SER A 114 7.78 -4.91 11.96
C SER A 114 8.47 -6.15 12.53
N ARG A 115 8.14 -7.29 12.00
CA ARG A 115 8.64 -8.60 12.43
C ARG A 115 9.76 -9.07 11.50
N PRO A 116 10.84 -9.71 12.02
CA PRO A 116 11.99 -10.10 11.19
C PRO A 116 11.62 -11.18 10.17
N ASP A 117 10.88 -12.20 10.57
CA ASP A 117 10.70 -13.45 9.83
C ASP A 117 9.34 -13.52 9.07
N VAL A 118 8.75 -12.38 8.77
CA VAL A 118 7.49 -12.32 8.01
C VAL A 118 7.66 -11.55 6.71
N ALA A 119 6.81 -11.84 5.74
CA ALA A 119 6.76 -11.10 4.48
C ALA A 119 6.50 -9.61 4.74
N LYS A 120 7.30 -8.73 4.11
CA LYS A 120 7.15 -7.28 4.16
C LYS A 120 6.65 -6.79 2.81
N ILE A 121 5.55 -6.06 2.82
CA ILE A 121 4.85 -5.67 1.61
C ILE A 121 4.53 -4.17 1.67
N GLY A 122 4.99 -3.43 0.67
CA GLY A 122 4.66 -2.04 0.45
C GLY A 122 3.70 -1.89 -0.73
N ILE A 123 2.64 -1.12 -0.57
CA ILE A 123 1.64 -0.87 -1.61
C ILE A 123 1.54 0.63 -1.81
N VAL A 124 1.92 1.11 -2.99
CA VAL A 124 1.88 2.54 -3.37
C VAL A 124 0.66 2.78 -4.22
N LEU A 125 -0.17 3.76 -3.83
CA LEU A 125 -1.29 4.27 -4.62
C LEU A 125 -1.00 5.72 -5.01
N THR A 126 -1.07 6.04 -6.31
CA THR A 126 -0.84 7.38 -6.84
C THR A 126 -1.65 7.61 -8.12
N ASP A 127 -2.09 8.84 -8.35
CA ASP A 127 -2.80 9.27 -9.57
C ASP A 127 -1.92 10.07 -10.54
N GLY A 128 -0.63 10.19 -10.23
CA GLY A 128 0.29 10.97 -11.03
C GLY A 128 1.73 10.48 -11.00
N GLN A 129 2.55 11.21 -11.74
CA GLN A 129 3.99 11.04 -11.73
C GLN A 129 4.59 11.70 -10.49
N SER A 130 5.62 11.08 -9.91
CA SER A 130 6.33 11.70 -8.78
C SER A 130 7.09 12.97 -9.20
N SER A 131 7.25 13.90 -8.25
CA SER A 131 8.04 15.13 -8.45
C SER A 131 9.52 14.85 -8.75
N SER A 132 10.01 13.64 -8.48
CA SER A 132 11.39 13.22 -8.79
C SER A 132 11.45 11.72 -9.05
N ILE A 133 11.26 11.34 -10.31
CA ILE A 133 11.33 9.93 -10.76
C ILE A 133 12.65 9.28 -10.34
N GLY A 134 13.78 9.96 -10.55
CA GLY A 134 15.10 9.41 -10.20
C GLY A 134 15.23 9.05 -8.73
N LYS A 135 14.76 9.91 -7.82
CA LYS A 135 14.72 9.62 -6.38
C LYS A 135 13.76 8.47 -6.06
N THR A 136 12.59 8.46 -6.68
CA THR A 136 11.58 7.40 -6.48
C THR A 136 12.15 6.04 -6.89
N LEU A 137 12.73 5.92 -8.08
CA LEU A 137 13.31 4.67 -8.57
C LEU A 137 14.50 4.20 -7.72
N MET A 138 15.34 5.13 -7.28
CA MET A 138 16.45 4.81 -6.39
C MET A 138 15.96 4.24 -5.06
N GLU A 139 14.97 4.86 -4.42
CA GLU A 139 14.42 4.39 -3.15
C GLU A 139 13.65 3.08 -3.30
N ALA A 140 12.91 2.90 -4.38
CA ALA A 140 12.25 1.63 -4.70
C ALA A 140 13.28 0.49 -4.87
N LYS A 141 14.37 0.73 -5.63
CA LYS A 141 15.46 -0.24 -5.79
C LYS A 141 16.09 -0.63 -4.44
N ARG A 142 16.37 0.37 -3.57
CA ARG A 142 16.91 0.13 -2.22
C ARG A 142 15.94 -0.67 -1.35
N THR A 143 14.64 -0.41 -1.48
CA THR A 143 13.59 -1.09 -0.73
C THR A 143 13.47 -2.56 -1.14
N LYS A 144 13.44 -2.84 -2.44
CA LYS A 144 13.42 -4.21 -2.98
C LYS A 144 14.66 -5.04 -2.57
N ARG A 145 15.83 -4.40 -2.49
CA ARG A 145 17.07 -5.06 -1.97
C ARG A 145 16.96 -5.47 -0.49
N LYS A 146 16.06 -4.85 0.28
CA LYS A 146 15.76 -5.26 1.66
C LYS A 146 14.67 -6.33 1.74
N LYS A 147 14.40 -7.03 0.63
CA LYS A 147 13.37 -8.08 0.51
C LYS A 147 11.97 -7.59 0.89
N ILE A 148 11.67 -6.33 0.61
CA ILE A 148 10.32 -5.77 0.73
C ILE A 148 9.66 -5.88 -0.64
N THR A 149 8.57 -6.62 -0.73
CA THR A 149 7.77 -6.74 -1.95
C THR A 149 7.00 -5.44 -2.18
N MET A 150 7.08 -4.90 -3.39
CA MET A 150 6.47 -3.61 -3.72
C MET A 150 5.37 -3.80 -4.76
N PHE A 151 4.17 -3.34 -4.44
CA PHE A 151 3.07 -3.14 -5.39
C PHE A 151 2.96 -1.66 -5.75
N ALA A 152 2.65 -1.37 -7.01
CA ALA A 152 2.37 -0.03 -7.49
C ALA A 152 0.99 -0.01 -8.16
N ILE A 153 0.12 0.88 -7.71
CA ILE A 153 -1.23 1.08 -8.23
C ILE A 153 -1.29 2.49 -8.80
N GLY A 154 -1.40 2.57 -10.12
CA GLY A 154 -1.57 3.81 -10.85
C GLY A 154 -3.05 4.05 -11.18
N ILE A 155 -3.53 5.26 -10.94
CA ILE A 155 -4.94 5.64 -11.07
C ILE A 155 -5.06 6.76 -12.09
N GLY A 156 -5.87 6.55 -13.13
CA GLY A 156 -6.09 7.52 -14.21
C GLY A 156 -4.98 7.55 -15.27
N SER A 157 -4.98 8.60 -16.06
CA SER A 157 -4.12 8.74 -17.25
C SER A 157 -2.81 9.50 -17.02
N ASN A 158 -2.66 10.21 -15.90
CA ASN A 158 -1.49 11.06 -15.62
C ASN A 158 -0.32 10.31 -15.00
N ILE A 159 -0.37 8.97 -15.00
CA ILE A 159 0.65 8.10 -14.43
C ILE A 159 1.82 7.90 -15.38
N ASN A 160 3.01 7.73 -14.83
CA ASN A 160 4.18 7.29 -15.58
C ASN A 160 4.37 5.78 -15.43
N GLU A 161 4.08 5.02 -16.50
CA GLU A 161 4.15 3.56 -16.46
C GLU A 161 5.55 3.02 -16.13
N ARG A 162 6.61 3.65 -16.67
CA ARG A 162 8.01 3.27 -16.37
C ARG A 162 8.33 3.46 -14.89
N GLU A 163 7.79 4.51 -14.30
CA GLU A 163 7.94 4.75 -12.87
C GLU A 163 7.21 3.70 -12.05
N LEU A 164 5.95 3.38 -12.36
CA LEU A 164 5.20 2.32 -11.69
C LEU A 164 5.91 0.97 -11.77
N GLN A 165 6.40 0.60 -12.96
CA GLN A 165 7.19 -0.63 -13.14
C GLN A 165 8.49 -0.61 -12.33
N GLY A 166 9.15 0.54 -12.24
CA GLY A 166 10.36 0.71 -11.44
C GLY A 166 10.12 0.65 -9.92
N ILE A 167 8.96 1.14 -9.45
CA ILE A 167 8.52 1.01 -8.06
C ILE A 167 8.22 -0.45 -7.72
N ALA A 168 7.45 -1.12 -8.54
CA ALA A 168 6.98 -2.47 -8.32
C ALA A 168 8.09 -3.52 -8.29
N SER A 169 7.82 -4.65 -7.67
CA SER A 169 8.63 -5.86 -7.75
C SER A 169 8.51 -6.51 -9.13
N SER A 170 9.36 -7.49 -9.43
CA SER A 170 9.36 -8.22 -10.71
C SER A 170 8.71 -9.58 -10.55
N PRO A 171 7.97 -10.05 -11.56
CA PRO A 171 7.65 -9.37 -12.82
C PRO A 171 6.57 -8.29 -12.64
N SER A 172 6.67 -7.17 -13.37
CA SER A 172 5.75 -6.04 -13.23
C SER A 172 4.28 -6.42 -13.51
N SER A 173 4.03 -7.42 -14.34
CA SER A 173 2.68 -7.96 -14.59
C SER A 173 1.95 -8.49 -13.34
N GLU A 174 2.71 -8.85 -12.30
CA GLU A 174 2.14 -9.31 -11.04
C GLU A 174 1.99 -8.20 -9.99
N TYR A 175 2.81 -7.16 -10.07
CA TYR A 175 2.94 -6.16 -9.00
C TYR A 175 2.53 -4.74 -9.40
N VAL A 176 2.23 -4.52 -10.68
CA VAL A 176 1.64 -3.25 -11.15
C VAL A 176 0.16 -3.46 -11.44
N PHE A 177 -0.65 -2.55 -10.93
CA PHE A 177 -2.05 -2.41 -11.28
C PHE A 177 -2.28 -1.02 -11.87
N LYS A 178 -3.12 -0.96 -12.90
CA LYS A 178 -3.59 0.30 -13.49
C LYS A 178 -5.10 0.28 -13.54
N VAL A 179 -5.70 1.39 -13.18
CA VAL A 179 -7.14 1.61 -13.25
C VAL A 179 -7.42 2.97 -13.87
N ASP A 180 -8.51 3.08 -14.62
CA ASP A 180 -8.86 4.30 -15.34
C ASP A 180 -9.26 5.46 -14.42
N GLY A 181 -9.60 5.17 -13.17
CA GLY A 181 -9.95 6.17 -12.17
C GLY A 181 -10.26 5.53 -10.81
N TYR A 182 -10.51 6.36 -9.83
CA TYR A 182 -10.79 5.93 -8.45
C TYR A 182 -12.03 5.04 -8.32
N SER A 183 -13.03 5.19 -9.19
CA SER A 183 -14.23 4.32 -9.22
C SER A 183 -13.91 2.88 -9.65
N ALA A 184 -12.83 2.67 -10.39
CA ALA A 184 -12.40 1.36 -10.86
C ALA A 184 -11.48 0.60 -9.88
N LEU A 185 -11.06 1.23 -8.77
CA LEU A 185 -10.16 0.60 -7.79
C LEU A 185 -10.71 -0.72 -7.23
N ASP A 186 -12.01 -0.79 -7.00
CA ASP A 186 -12.62 -1.98 -6.40
C ASP A 186 -12.49 -3.23 -7.29
N ALA A 187 -12.32 -3.06 -8.59
CA ALA A 187 -12.11 -4.17 -9.53
C ALA A 187 -10.81 -4.94 -9.27
N ILE A 188 -9.77 -4.29 -8.72
CA ILE A 188 -8.48 -4.92 -8.47
C ILE A 188 -8.30 -5.44 -7.03
N LYS A 189 -9.24 -5.17 -6.11
CA LYS A 189 -9.09 -5.50 -4.68
C LYS A 189 -8.80 -6.98 -4.43
N ASN A 190 -9.53 -7.88 -5.09
CA ASN A 190 -9.37 -9.32 -4.91
C ASN A 190 -7.98 -9.78 -5.40
N SER A 191 -7.59 -9.35 -6.60
CA SER A 191 -6.27 -9.68 -7.16
C SER A 191 -5.14 -9.14 -6.30
N LEU A 192 -5.26 -7.91 -5.80
CA LEU A 192 -4.27 -7.31 -4.90
C LEU A 192 -4.18 -8.09 -3.59
N ALA A 193 -5.31 -8.39 -2.94
CA ALA A 193 -5.33 -9.13 -1.70
C ALA A 193 -4.70 -10.52 -1.86
N VAL A 194 -5.10 -11.28 -2.89
CA VAL A 194 -4.54 -12.61 -3.19
C VAL A 194 -3.03 -12.56 -3.42
N ARG A 195 -2.55 -11.60 -4.23
CA ARG A 195 -1.12 -11.46 -4.53
C ARG A 195 -0.32 -11.00 -3.31
N THR A 196 -0.88 -10.10 -2.49
CA THR A 196 -0.30 -9.68 -1.21
C THR A 196 -0.12 -10.89 -0.28
N CYS A 197 -1.08 -11.81 -0.26
CA CYS A 197 -1.03 -13.00 0.59
C CYS A 197 -0.09 -14.09 0.10
N ARG A 198 0.16 -14.16 -1.19
CA ARG A 198 1.08 -15.17 -1.74
C ARG A 198 2.50 -14.96 -1.25
N GLY A 199 2.85 -13.74 -0.83
CA GLY A 199 4.18 -13.40 -0.32
C GLY A 199 5.28 -14.07 -1.13
N ASP A 200 6.42 -13.51 -1.30
CA ASP A 200 7.49 -14.09 -2.12
C ASP A 200 7.82 -15.55 -1.70
N ASN A 201 7.21 -16.52 -2.37
CA ASN A 201 7.54 -17.95 -2.24
C ASN A 201 8.85 -18.32 -2.96
N ARG A 202 9.68 -17.34 -3.32
CA ARG A 202 11.01 -17.58 -3.89
C ARG A 202 12.04 -17.61 -2.76
N ARG A 203 12.22 -18.80 -2.21
CA ARG A 203 13.46 -19.20 -1.57
C ARG A 203 14.42 -19.70 -2.62
#